data_bd5c03b9fa61648309789bfd67d35682
#
_entry.id   bd5c03b9fa61648309789bfd67d35682
#
_cell.length_a   1.000
_cell.length_b   1.000
_cell.length_c   1.000
_cell.angle_alpha   90.00
_cell.angle_beta   90.00
_cell.angle_gamma   90.00
#
_symmetry.space_group_name_H-M   'P 1'
#
loop_
_entity.id
_entity.type
_entity.pdbx_description
1 polymer ?
#
loop_
_entity_poly.entity_id
_entity_poly.type
_entity_poly.pdbx_seq_one_letter_code
_entity_poly.pdbx_strand_id
1 'polypeptide(L)'
;MDKINIIETFKKANLKVTPQRTAIINVILNYGHIDIEQLIHKLSKLMPSLSVATIYKNINMLLEYKIIKEVLLPNKKKMFELNYNTHLHVICKRCGKITDINVGTEIIKERFSGIVDVEIEDFLFNLFYLCDDCKNEQQ
;
A
#
# COMPACT_ATOMS: atom_id res chain seq x y z
N MET A 1 -9.18 12.32 -8.11
CA MET A 1 -8.63 11.66 -6.92
C MET A 1 -9.61 11.84 -5.79
N ASP A 2 -10.35 10.81 -5.45
CA ASP A 2 -11.25 10.89 -4.31
C ASP A 2 -10.40 11.04 -3.06
N LYS A 3 -10.62 12.14 -2.34
CA LYS A 3 -10.00 12.36 -1.05
C LYS A 3 -10.44 11.23 -0.12
N ILE A 4 -9.52 10.37 0.26
CA ILE A 4 -9.80 9.32 1.22
C ILE A 4 -10.27 9.99 2.51
N ASN A 5 -11.51 9.73 2.85
CA ASN A 5 -12.05 10.20 4.13
C ASN A 5 -11.57 9.24 5.23
N ILE A 6 -10.45 9.61 5.86
CA ILE A 6 -9.83 8.82 6.92
C ILE A 6 -10.84 8.50 8.03
N ILE A 7 -11.64 9.47 8.42
CA ILE A 7 -12.64 9.28 9.48
C ILE A 7 -13.67 8.22 9.08
N GLU A 8 -14.13 8.26 7.84
CA GLU A 8 -15.09 7.27 7.33
C GLU A 8 -14.47 5.88 7.24
N THR A 9 -13.22 5.79 6.80
CA THR A 9 -12.46 4.53 6.75
C THR A 9 -12.36 3.89 8.14
N PHE A 10 -12.01 4.67 9.17
CA PHE A 10 -11.95 4.19 10.54
C PHE A 10 -13.32 3.79 11.09
N LYS A 11 -14.38 4.54 10.79
CA LYS A 11 -15.75 4.21 11.18
C LYS A 11 -16.21 2.90 10.56
N LYS A 12 -15.99 2.69 9.27
CA LYS A 12 -16.34 1.43 8.58
C LYS A 12 -15.59 0.22 9.16
N ALA A 13 -14.36 0.41 9.58
CA ALA A 13 -13.55 -0.62 10.22
C ALA A 13 -13.87 -0.79 11.73
N ASN A 14 -14.75 0.03 12.29
CA ASN A 14 -15.04 0.05 13.73
C ASN A 14 -13.78 0.27 14.59
N LEU A 15 -12.86 1.09 14.12
CA LEU A 15 -11.62 1.42 14.77
C LEU A 15 -11.60 2.88 15.22
N LYS A 16 -11.21 3.12 16.46
CA LYS A 16 -11.13 4.47 17.02
C LYS A 16 -10.09 5.32 16.28
N VAL A 17 -10.49 6.52 15.88
CA VAL A 17 -9.59 7.55 15.35
C VAL A 17 -8.70 8.08 16.47
N THR A 18 -7.39 8.05 16.26
CA THR A 18 -6.41 8.67 17.17
C THR A 18 -5.42 9.51 16.38
N PRO A 19 -4.78 10.53 17.01
CA PRO A 19 -3.77 11.34 16.32
C PRO A 19 -2.62 10.51 15.74
N GLN A 20 -2.16 9.48 16.46
CA GLN A 20 -1.08 8.60 16.02
C GLN A 20 -1.47 7.81 14.76
N ARG A 21 -2.65 7.20 14.75
CA ARG A 21 -3.16 6.44 13.59
C ARG A 21 -3.37 7.35 12.39
N THR A 22 -3.95 8.53 12.62
CA THR A 22 -4.14 9.53 11.56
C THR A 22 -2.80 9.97 10.96
N ALA A 23 -1.79 10.20 11.78
CA ALA A 23 -0.45 10.55 11.31
C ALA A 23 0.17 9.44 10.45
N ILE A 24 0.06 8.18 10.88
CA ILE A 24 0.55 7.01 10.11
C ILE A 24 -0.13 6.95 8.74
N ILE A 25 -1.46 7.03 8.71
CA ILE A 25 -2.24 7.00 7.46
C ILE A 25 -1.84 8.15 6.52
N ASN A 26 -1.69 9.36 7.03
CA ASN A 26 -1.31 10.51 6.22
C ASN A 26 0.09 10.36 5.61
N VAL A 27 1.04 9.82 6.36
CA VAL A 27 2.38 9.54 5.82
C VAL A 27 2.31 8.49 4.71
N ILE A 28 1.61 7.38 4.93
CA ILE A 28 1.44 6.33 3.91
C ILE A 28 0.74 6.90 2.67
N LEU A 29 -0.32 7.68 2.85
CA LEU A 29 -1.06 8.32 1.75
C LEU A 29 -0.17 9.22 0.90
N ASN A 30 0.69 10.03 1.52
CA ASN A 30 1.57 10.95 0.82
C ASN A 30 2.68 10.24 0.03
N TYR A 31 3.13 9.08 0.51
CA TYR A 31 4.20 8.29 -0.15
C TYR A 31 3.67 7.26 -1.14
N GLY A 32 2.41 6.85 -1.03
CA GLY A 32 1.83 5.73 -1.76
C GLY A 32 2.32 4.38 -1.24
N HIS A 33 3.63 4.15 -1.30
CA HIS A 33 4.31 2.97 -0.75
C HIS A 33 5.45 3.43 0.14
N ILE A 34 5.57 2.85 1.33
CA ILE A 34 6.60 3.24 2.29
C ILE A 34 7.06 2.03 3.11
N ASP A 35 8.37 1.87 3.29
CA ASP A 35 8.90 0.86 4.20
C ASP A 35 8.86 1.32 5.66
N ILE A 36 9.08 0.38 6.59
CA ILE A 36 8.98 0.66 8.02
C ILE A 36 10.02 1.67 8.50
N GLU A 37 11.23 1.65 7.98
CA GLU A 37 12.31 2.55 8.39
C GLU A 37 11.98 4.00 7.97
N GLN A 38 11.53 4.18 6.74
CA GLN A 38 11.10 5.47 6.22
C GLN A 38 9.89 6.01 7.02
N LEU A 39 8.94 5.14 7.33
CA LEU A 39 7.75 5.49 8.10
C LEU A 39 8.13 5.96 9.51
N ILE A 40 8.97 5.21 10.22
CA ILE A 40 9.48 5.59 11.54
C ILE A 40 10.23 6.92 11.47
N HIS A 41 11.11 7.09 10.49
CA HIS A 41 11.86 8.32 10.31
C HIS A 41 10.97 9.55 10.12
N LYS A 42 9.93 9.43 9.30
CA LYS A 42 8.97 10.52 9.08
C LYS A 42 8.12 10.82 10.32
N LEU A 43 7.63 9.79 10.98
CA LEU A 43 6.83 9.94 12.19
C LEU A 43 7.62 10.51 13.35
N SER A 44 8.91 10.18 13.48
CA SER A 44 9.78 10.74 14.53
C SER A 44 9.95 12.26 14.39
N LYS A 45 9.87 12.79 13.18
CA LYS A 45 9.89 14.23 12.91
C LYS A 45 8.55 14.90 13.19
N LEU A 46 7.44 14.24 12.84
CA LEU A 46 6.09 14.78 13.00
C LEU A 46 5.60 14.68 14.46
N MET A 47 5.96 13.61 15.14
CA MET A 47 5.53 13.30 16.50
C MET A 47 6.72 12.79 17.32
N PRO A 48 7.62 13.67 17.78
CA PRO A 48 8.85 13.26 18.46
C PRO A 48 8.64 12.43 19.74
N SER A 49 7.48 12.57 20.38
CA SER A 49 7.12 11.80 21.58
C SER A 49 6.61 10.38 21.29
N LEU A 50 6.38 10.05 20.02
CA LEU A 50 5.87 8.75 19.62
C LEU A 50 6.99 7.70 19.61
N SER A 51 6.87 6.69 20.47
CA SER A 51 7.85 5.61 20.53
C SER A 51 7.76 4.67 19.33
N VAL A 52 8.88 4.05 18.97
CA VAL A 52 8.94 3.03 17.92
C VAL A 52 8.00 1.87 18.23
N ALA A 53 7.94 1.42 19.50
CA ALA A 53 7.02 0.36 19.92
C ALA A 53 5.55 0.72 19.66
N THR A 54 5.16 1.97 19.92
CA THR A 54 3.80 2.45 19.65
C THR A 54 3.52 2.52 18.14
N ILE A 55 4.49 2.89 17.33
CA ILE A 55 4.37 2.87 15.86
C ILE A 55 4.07 1.45 15.38
N TYR A 56 4.87 0.45 15.79
CA TYR A 56 4.63 -0.95 15.43
C TYR A 56 3.27 -1.47 15.89
N LYS A 57 2.87 -1.13 17.12
CA LYS A 57 1.55 -1.51 17.64
C LYS A 57 0.41 -0.97 16.78
N ASN A 58 0.50 0.29 16.37
CA ASN A 58 -0.53 0.90 15.53
C ASN A 58 -0.51 0.34 14.09
N ILE A 59 0.67 0.08 13.53
CA ILE A 59 0.80 -0.57 12.21
C ILE A 59 0.15 -1.95 12.23
N ASN A 60 0.45 -2.78 13.23
CA ASN A 60 -0.14 -4.12 13.35
C ASN A 60 -1.66 -4.05 13.46
N MET A 61 -2.18 -3.08 14.22
CA MET A 61 -3.61 -2.86 14.33
C MET A 61 -4.24 -2.43 13.00
N LEU A 62 -3.59 -1.50 12.28
CA LEU A 62 -4.07 -1.07 10.96
C LEU A 62 -4.07 -2.19 9.92
N LEU A 63 -3.10 -3.11 9.99
CA LEU A 63 -3.05 -4.34 9.19
C LEU A 63 -4.17 -5.30 9.54
N GLU A 64 -4.39 -5.56 10.84
CA GLU A 64 -5.45 -6.43 11.33
C GLU A 64 -6.84 -5.96 10.90
N TYR A 65 -7.08 -4.66 10.99
CA TYR A 65 -8.33 -4.04 10.54
C TYR A 65 -8.39 -3.78 9.04
N LYS A 66 -7.40 -4.25 8.27
CA LYS A 66 -7.33 -4.13 6.80
C LYS A 66 -7.43 -2.69 6.28
N ILE A 67 -7.00 -1.72 7.06
CA ILE A 67 -6.91 -0.31 6.64
C ILE A 67 -5.67 -0.08 5.79
N ILE A 68 -4.57 -0.73 6.14
CA ILE A 68 -3.35 -0.81 5.34
C ILE A 68 -3.06 -2.27 4.98
N LYS A 69 -2.23 -2.47 3.99
CA LYS A 69 -1.74 -3.80 3.60
C LYS A 69 -0.24 -3.78 3.35
N GLU A 70 0.37 -4.95 3.46
CA GLU A 70 1.76 -5.17 3.10
C GLU A 70 1.89 -5.43 1.61
N VAL A 71 2.90 -4.84 1.00
CA VAL A 71 3.28 -5.08 -0.38
C VAL A 71 4.68 -5.66 -0.43
N LEU A 72 4.79 -6.87 -0.98
CA LEU A 72 6.05 -7.54 -1.21
C LEU A 72 6.46 -7.32 -2.67
N LEU A 73 7.45 -6.47 -2.88
CA LEU A 73 8.01 -6.19 -4.20
C LEU A 73 9.34 -6.93 -4.35
N PRO A 74 9.63 -7.50 -5.55
CA PRO A 74 10.88 -8.18 -5.79
C PRO A 74 12.09 -7.29 -5.50
N ASN A 75 13.07 -7.81 -4.76
CA ASN A 75 14.31 -7.13 -4.39
C ASN A 75 14.12 -5.83 -3.58
N LYS A 76 12.98 -5.68 -2.93
CA LYS A 76 12.69 -4.54 -2.05
C LYS A 76 12.28 -5.02 -0.66
N LYS A 77 12.49 -4.14 0.32
CA LYS A 77 11.94 -4.32 1.66
C LYS A 77 10.42 -4.37 1.60
N LYS A 78 9.81 -5.05 2.56
CA LYS A 78 8.37 -4.99 2.77
C LYS A 78 7.91 -3.55 2.87
N MET A 79 6.89 -3.20 2.11
CA MET A 79 6.30 -1.87 2.08
C MET A 79 4.85 -1.92 2.57
N PHE A 80 4.35 -0.78 3.00
CA PHE A 80 2.96 -0.58 3.40
C PHE A 80 2.26 0.36 2.44
N GLU A 81 1.00 0.10 2.16
CA GLU A 81 0.12 0.97 1.40
C GLU A 81 -1.29 0.95 1.99
N LEU A 82 -2.10 1.94 1.62
CA LEU A 82 -3.51 1.96 2.00
C LEU A 82 -4.30 0.88 1.25
N ASN A 83 -5.19 0.21 1.95
CA ASN A 83 -6.01 -0.87 1.41
C ASN A 83 -7.41 -0.37 1.00
N TYR A 84 -7.48 0.65 0.14
CA TYR A 84 -8.76 1.24 -0.25
C TYR A 84 -9.22 0.90 -1.66
N ASN A 85 -8.28 0.62 -2.55
CA ASN A 85 -8.57 0.22 -3.92
C ASN A 85 -7.64 -0.90 -4.34
N THR A 86 -8.19 -1.90 -5.01
CA THR A 86 -7.36 -2.91 -5.64
C THR A 86 -6.78 -2.32 -6.94
N HIS A 87 -5.47 -2.32 -7.05
CA HIS A 87 -4.75 -1.82 -8.21
C HIS A 87 -3.65 -2.80 -8.61
N LEU A 88 -3.16 -2.66 -9.83
CA LEU A 88 -2.01 -3.42 -10.31
C LEU A 88 -0.74 -2.58 -10.14
N HIS A 89 0.33 -3.24 -9.76
CA HIS A 89 1.66 -2.63 -9.75
C HIS A 89 2.38 -2.93 -11.07
N VAL A 90 2.91 -1.88 -11.70
CA VAL A 90 3.77 -1.99 -12.87
C VAL A 90 5.17 -1.57 -12.45
N ILE A 91 6.12 -2.50 -12.55
CA ILE A 91 7.44 -2.37 -11.94
C ILE A 91 8.51 -2.43 -13.03
N CYS A 92 9.36 -1.41 -13.10
CA CYS A 92 10.54 -1.48 -13.95
C CYS A 92 11.56 -2.46 -13.36
N LYS A 93 11.93 -3.47 -14.13
CA LYS A 93 12.89 -4.50 -13.69
C LYS A 93 14.28 -3.95 -13.34
N ARG A 94 14.66 -2.84 -13.97
CA ARG A 94 16.00 -2.27 -13.82
C ARG A 94 16.09 -1.25 -12.69
N CYS A 95 15.29 -0.19 -12.73
CA CYS A 95 15.36 0.89 -11.74
C CYS A 95 14.39 0.72 -10.56
N GLY A 96 13.46 -0.23 -10.66
CA GLY A 96 12.48 -0.50 -9.60
C GLY A 96 11.36 0.53 -9.50
N LYS A 97 11.23 1.46 -10.46
CA LYS A 97 10.11 2.40 -10.50
C LYS A 97 8.79 1.66 -10.48
N ILE A 98 7.90 2.07 -9.59
CA ILE A 98 6.57 1.50 -9.43
C ILE A 98 5.54 2.50 -9.93
N THR A 99 4.58 2.02 -10.70
CA THR A 99 3.41 2.78 -11.13
C THR A 99 2.17 1.97 -10.80
N ASP A 100 1.19 2.61 -10.17
CA ASP A 100 -0.09 1.98 -9.86
C ASP A 100 -1.05 2.19 -11.02
N ILE A 101 -1.71 1.12 -11.44
CA ILE A 101 -2.75 1.16 -12.47
C ILE A 101 -4.06 0.70 -11.87
N ASN A 102 -5.05 1.60 -11.89
CA ASN A 102 -6.42 1.25 -11.56
C ASN A 102 -7.06 0.54 -12.76
N VAL A 103 -7.32 -0.74 -12.59
CA VAL A 103 -8.13 -1.51 -13.53
C VAL A 103 -9.39 -1.98 -12.84
N GLY A 104 -10.42 -2.25 -13.62
CA GLY A 104 -11.64 -2.84 -13.09
C GLY A 104 -11.35 -4.21 -12.47
N THR A 105 -11.06 -4.21 -11.20
CA THR A 105 -10.61 -5.40 -10.46
C THR A 105 -11.68 -6.48 -10.39
N GLU A 106 -12.95 -6.10 -10.47
CA GLU A 106 -14.07 -7.03 -10.50
C GLU A 106 -14.00 -7.96 -11.73
N ILE A 107 -13.62 -7.43 -12.89
CA ILE A 107 -13.45 -8.21 -14.12
C ILE A 107 -12.37 -9.27 -13.96
N ILE A 108 -11.26 -8.92 -13.27
CA ILE A 108 -10.15 -9.84 -13.01
C ILE A 108 -10.60 -10.95 -12.06
N LYS A 109 -11.24 -10.59 -10.96
CA LYS A 109 -11.77 -11.55 -9.99
C LYS A 109 -12.74 -12.53 -10.65
N GLU A 110 -13.72 -12.00 -11.36
CA GLU A 110 -14.73 -12.82 -12.07
C GLU A 110 -14.10 -13.78 -13.04
N ARG A 111 -13.18 -13.31 -13.87
CA ARG A 111 -12.53 -14.14 -14.88
C ARG A 111 -11.70 -15.27 -14.28
N PHE A 112 -10.91 -14.98 -13.24
CA PHE A 112 -10.09 -15.99 -12.58
C PHE A 112 -10.93 -16.95 -11.72
N SER A 113 -11.98 -16.49 -11.06
CA SER A 113 -12.91 -17.34 -10.33
C SER A 113 -13.55 -18.40 -11.26
N GLY A 114 -13.89 -18.01 -12.51
CA GLY A 114 -14.41 -18.93 -13.51
C GLY A 114 -13.39 -19.99 -14.00
N ILE A 115 -12.09 -19.66 -13.96
CA ILE A 115 -11.01 -20.59 -14.34
C ILE A 115 -10.71 -21.61 -13.26
N VAL A 116 -10.67 -21.17 -11.99
CA VAL A 116 -10.26 -22.02 -10.85
C VAL A 116 -11.45 -22.62 -10.09
N ASP A 117 -12.67 -22.27 -10.48
CA ASP A 117 -13.92 -22.74 -9.86
C ASP A 117 -14.01 -22.50 -8.35
N VAL A 118 -13.46 -21.38 -7.92
CA VAL A 118 -13.52 -20.89 -6.53
C VAL A 118 -13.75 -19.39 -6.51
N GLU A 119 -14.36 -18.90 -5.45
CA GLU A 119 -14.47 -17.45 -5.23
C GLU A 119 -13.12 -16.87 -4.84
N ILE A 120 -12.64 -15.87 -5.58
CA ILE A 120 -11.41 -15.16 -5.28
C ILE A 120 -11.73 -13.96 -4.40
N GLU A 121 -11.27 -13.99 -3.15
CA GLU A 121 -11.48 -12.89 -2.21
C GLU A 121 -10.56 -11.70 -2.49
N ASP A 122 -9.28 -11.98 -2.81
CA ASP A 122 -8.26 -10.96 -3.06
C ASP A 122 -7.21 -11.47 -4.05
N PHE A 123 -6.43 -10.54 -4.61
CA PHE A 123 -5.32 -10.88 -5.50
C PHE A 123 -4.22 -9.82 -5.46
N LEU A 124 -3.03 -10.23 -5.83
CA LEU A 124 -1.88 -9.35 -6.04
C LEU A 124 -1.32 -9.60 -7.43
N PHE A 125 -1.26 -8.55 -8.25
CA PHE A 125 -0.64 -8.60 -9.56
C PHE A 125 0.53 -7.63 -9.64
N ASN A 126 1.68 -8.14 -10.03
CA ASN A 126 2.85 -7.36 -10.39
C ASN A 126 3.15 -7.58 -11.87
N LEU A 127 3.15 -6.51 -12.63
CA LEU A 127 3.55 -6.50 -14.02
C LEU A 127 4.97 -5.93 -14.13
N PHE A 128 5.82 -6.60 -14.86
CA PHE A 128 7.22 -6.21 -15.02
C PHE A 128 7.48 -5.70 -16.43
N TYR A 129 8.20 -4.58 -16.52
CA TYR A 129 8.56 -3.95 -17.78
C TYR A 129 9.93 -3.28 -17.69
N LEU A 130 10.38 -2.68 -18.77
CA LEU A 130 11.54 -1.82 -18.79
C LEU A 130 11.08 -0.40 -19.15
N CYS A 131 11.27 0.56 -18.25
CA CYS A 131 10.82 1.93 -18.50
C CYS A 131 11.66 2.62 -19.59
N ASP A 132 11.13 3.67 -20.20
CA ASP A 132 11.78 4.34 -21.33
C ASP A 132 13.14 4.91 -20.98
N ASP A 133 13.32 5.46 -19.77
CA ASP A 133 14.63 5.93 -19.29
C ASP A 133 15.65 4.79 -19.27
N CYS A 134 15.28 3.63 -18.75
CA CYS A 134 16.14 2.45 -18.69
C CYS A 134 16.40 1.82 -20.06
N LYS A 135 15.47 1.91 -21.02
CA LYS A 135 15.68 1.50 -22.41
C LYS A 135 16.70 2.38 -23.10
N ASN A 136 16.58 3.70 -22.91
CA ASN A 136 17.44 4.68 -23.55
C ASN A 136 18.89 4.62 -23.05
N GLU A 137 19.12 4.22 -21.80
CA GLU A 137 20.46 4.00 -21.25
C GLU A 137 21.19 2.78 -21.83
N GLN A 138 20.51 1.93 -22.59
CA GLN A 138 21.11 0.77 -23.27
C GLN A 138 21.63 1.10 -24.68
N GLN A 139 21.40 2.27 -25.15
CA GLN A 139 21.91 2.79 -26.39
C GLN A 139 23.20 3.63 -26.12
#